data_85d0c04c4cab3994845bf3bfbdf0cb21
#
_entry.id   85d0c04c4cab3994845bf3bfbdf0cb21
#
_cell.length_a   1.000
_cell.length_b   1.000
_cell.length_c   1.000
_cell.angle_alpha   90.00
_cell.angle_beta   90.00
_cell.angle_gamma   90.00
#
_symmetry.space_group_name_H-M   'P 1'
#
loop_
_entity.id
_entity.type
_entity.pdbx_description
1 polymer ?
#
loop_
_entity_poly.entity_id
_entity_poly.type
_entity_poly.pdbx_seq_one_letter_code
_entity_poly.pdbx_strand_id
1 'polypeptide(L)'
;MNCSRIFPFIFISSYFLYSAEKKVDFAREVLPVLSNKCFACHGPDTQKKDLVRLDTEVLAKKDLGGYHAIDSSKLEESELLFRIADEDDPMPPKDFDKSLTENEKSLIKDWVLSGAEYAQHWSFVPPSKLDAVPKGNPIDYFTDKKLKSQGYKFSEEAERSTLARRASLILNGLPPEPKELDEFINDGEEGAYDRFISKLLGRPDYGEHVARYWLDAVRYGDTHGLHLDNR
;
A
#
# COMPACT_ATOMS: atom_id res chain seq x y z
N MET A 1 -20.97 -74.20 -12.10
CA MET A 1 -19.85 -73.28 -12.41
C MET A 1 -20.46 -71.88 -12.53
N ASN A 2 -20.48 -71.10 -11.42
CA ASN A 2 -21.04 -69.71 -11.38
C ASN A 2 -19.88 -68.71 -11.45
N CYS A 3 -19.80 -68.00 -12.59
CA CYS A 3 -18.82 -66.96 -12.81
C CYS A 3 -19.42 -65.61 -12.38
N SER A 4 -19.08 -65.13 -11.20
CA SER A 4 -19.53 -63.84 -10.65
C SER A 4 -18.62 -62.74 -11.24
N ARG A 5 -19.16 -61.90 -12.09
CA ARG A 5 -18.46 -60.71 -12.64
C ARG A 5 -18.55 -59.60 -11.62
N ILE A 6 -17.41 -59.22 -11.00
CA ILE A 6 -17.26 -58.02 -10.18
C ILE A 6 -16.97 -56.84 -11.11
N PHE A 7 -17.87 -55.85 -11.16
CA PHE A 7 -17.62 -54.57 -11.82
C PHE A 7 -16.96 -53.62 -10.79
N PRO A 8 -15.81 -53.02 -11.11
CA PRO A 8 -15.27 -51.99 -10.24
C PRO A 8 -16.04 -50.68 -10.41
N PHE A 9 -16.65 -50.19 -9.35
CA PHE A 9 -17.18 -48.85 -9.25
C PHE A 9 -16.02 -47.85 -9.20
N ILE A 10 -15.80 -47.12 -10.29
CA ILE A 10 -14.86 -45.97 -10.30
C ILE A 10 -15.59 -44.79 -9.70
N PHE A 11 -15.22 -44.44 -8.45
CA PHE A 11 -15.60 -43.18 -7.83
C PHE A 11 -14.80 -42.04 -8.45
N ILE A 12 -15.43 -41.31 -9.39
CA ILE A 12 -14.88 -40.02 -9.87
C ILE A 12 -15.15 -39.00 -8.79
N SER A 13 -14.17 -38.76 -7.93
CA SER A 13 -14.19 -37.65 -6.98
C SER A 13 -14.01 -36.34 -7.75
N SER A 14 -15.11 -35.64 -7.96
CA SER A 14 -15.09 -34.29 -8.54
C SER A 14 -14.47 -33.34 -7.50
N TYR A 15 -13.17 -33.08 -7.62
CA TYR A 15 -12.55 -31.98 -6.93
C TYR A 15 -13.11 -30.68 -7.51
N PHE A 16 -14.07 -30.09 -6.84
CA PHE A 16 -14.39 -28.68 -7.02
C PHE A 16 -13.17 -27.87 -6.61
N LEU A 17 -12.40 -27.43 -7.59
CA LEU A 17 -11.41 -26.38 -7.38
C LEU A 17 -12.19 -25.11 -7.00
N TYR A 18 -12.35 -24.89 -5.70
CA TYR A 18 -12.81 -23.62 -5.15
C TYR A 18 -11.67 -22.62 -5.43
N SER A 19 -11.74 -21.98 -6.60
CA SER A 19 -10.91 -20.79 -6.86
C SER A 19 -11.37 -19.75 -5.85
N ALA A 20 -10.53 -19.43 -4.88
CA ALA A 20 -10.79 -18.30 -3.99
C ALA A 20 -10.87 -17.07 -4.90
N GLU A 21 -12.08 -16.55 -5.08
CA GLU A 21 -12.31 -15.31 -5.82
C GLU A 21 -11.46 -14.23 -5.14
N LYS A 22 -10.51 -13.67 -5.89
CA LYS A 22 -9.65 -12.60 -5.38
C LYS A 22 -10.55 -11.41 -5.06
N LYS A 23 -10.82 -11.16 -3.78
CA LYS A 23 -11.57 -10.00 -3.34
C LYS A 23 -10.84 -8.74 -3.78
N VAL A 24 -11.50 -7.87 -4.53
CA VAL A 24 -10.96 -6.59 -5.00
C VAL A 24 -10.71 -5.67 -3.80
N ASP A 25 -9.51 -5.13 -3.67
CA ASP A 25 -9.17 -4.14 -2.63
C ASP A 25 -9.56 -2.74 -3.09
N PHE A 26 -10.73 -2.27 -2.61
CA PHE A 26 -11.23 -0.94 -2.98
C PHE A 26 -10.20 0.16 -2.75
N ALA A 27 -9.57 0.20 -1.57
CA ALA A 27 -8.69 1.31 -1.18
C ALA A 27 -7.38 1.35 -1.97
N ARG A 28 -6.88 0.19 -2.43
CA ARG A 28 -5.62 0.09 -3.16
C ARG A 28 -5.76 -0.04 -4.67
N GLU A 29 -6.87 -0.65 -5.12
CA GLU A 29 -7.04 -0.95 -6.55
C GLU A 29 -8.08 -0.02 -7.19
N VAL A 30 -9.29 0.13 -6.63
CA VAL A 30 -10.41 0.87 -7.25
C VAL A 30 -10.35 2.37 -6.97
N LEU A 31 -10.15 2.77 -5.72
CA LEU A 31 -10.14 4.19 -5.34
C LEU A 31 -9.13 5.03 -6.13
N PRO A 32 -7.91 4.57 -6.44
CA PRO A 32 -7.00 5.33 -7.31
C PRO A 32 -7.55 5.55 -8.72
N VAL A 33 -8.27 4.56 -9.29
CA VAL A 33 -8.90 4.70 -10.61
C VAL A 33 -10.04 5.71 -10.56
N LEU A 34 -10.98 5.57 -9.60
CA LEU A 34 -12.09 6.51 -9.42
C LEU A 34 -11.58 7.94 -9.18
N SER A 35 -10.58 8.10 -8.31
CA SER A 35 -9.98 9.40 -7.99
C SER A 35 -9.35 10.06 -9.22
N ASN A 36 -8.63 9.30 -10.04
CA ASN A 36 -7.94 9.83 -11.20
C ASN A 36 -8.85 10.09 -12.41
N LYS A 37 -9.88 9.26 -12.61
CA LYS A 37 -10.68 9.24 -13.83
C LYS A 37 -12.10 9.80 -13.65
N CYS A 38 -12.66 9.73 -12.44
CA CYS A 38 -14.08 10.04 -12.20
C CYS A 38 -14.29 11.24 -11.28
N PHE A 39 -13.44 11.44 -10.27
CA PHE A 39 -13.69 12.45 -9.23
C PHE A 39 -13.55 13.89 -9.71
N ALA A 40 -12.98 14.16 -10.87
CA ALA A 40 -12.99 15.49 -11.46
C ALA A 40 -14.43 16.01 -11.65
N CYS A 41 -15.39 15.11 -11.96
CA CYS A 41 -16.81 15.43 -12.12
C CYS A 41 -17.69 14.80 -11.05
N HIS A 42 -17.33 13.63 -10.51
CA HIS A 42 -18.13 12.81 -9.59
C HIS A 42 -17.51 12.71 -8.18
N GLY A 43 -16.61 13.63 -7.84
CA GLY A 43 -15.89 13.64 -6.56
C GLY A 43 -16.41 14.68 -5.57
N PRO A 44 -15.74 14.83 -4.41
CA PRO A 44 -16.17 15.72 -3.32
C PRO A 44 -16.20 17.20 -3.72
N ASP A 45 -15.32 17.64 -4.63
CA ASP A 45 -15.15 19.03 -5.01
C ASP A 45 -15.98 19.44 -6.24
N THR A 46 -16.87 18.57 -6.73
CA THR A 46 -17.67 18.89 -7.92
C THR A 46 -18.61 20.06 -7.66
N GLN A 47 -18.58 21.05 -8.57
CA GLN A 47 -19.50 22.17 -8.57
C GLN A 47 -20.84 21.85 -9.24
N LYS A 48 -20.94 20.71 -9.93
CA LYS A 48 -22.13 20.28 -10.65
C LYS A 48 -23.03 19.48 -9.71
N LYS A 49 -24.03 20.15 -9.13
CA LYS A 49 -24.93 19.54 -8.13
C LYS A 49 -25.82 18.42 -8.69
N ASP A 50 -26.01 18.40 -10.00
CA ASP A 50 -26.87 17.44 -10.70
C ASP A 50 -26.14 16.12 -11.06
N LEU A 51 -24.83 16.08 -10.88
CA LEU A 51 -24.06 14.87 -11.13
C LEU A 51 -24.05 13.96 -9.90
N VAL A 52 -24.12 12.66 -10.17
CA VAL A 52 -23.96 11.62 -9.14
C VAL A 52 -22.56 11.71 -8.52
N ARG A 53 -22.47 11.46 -7.23
CA ARG A 53 -21.22 11.38 -6.48
C ARG A 53 -20.79 9.91 -6.36
N LEU A 54 -19.50 9.65 -6.63
CA LEU A 54 -18.90 8.30 -6.54
C LEU A 54 -17.83 8.20 -5.43
N ASP A 55 -17.64 9.25 -4.65
CA ASP A 55 -16.62 9.32 -3.61
C ASP A 55 -17.06 8.68 -2.28
N THR A 56 -18.35 8.50 -2.08
CA THR A 56 -18.90 7.81 -0.90
C THR A 56 -19.93 6.78 -1.29
N GLU A 57 -19.98 5.69 -0.51
CA GLU A 57 -20.94 4.60 -0.73
C GLU A 57 -22.37 5.08 -0.75
N VAL A 58 -22.75 5.90 0.23
CA VAL A 58 -24.12 6.43 0.39
C VAL A 58 -24.56 7.21 -0.85
N LEU A 59 -23.67 8.02 -1.41
CA LEU A 59 -24.00 8.86 -2.59
C LEU A 59 -23.99 8.05 -3.88
N ALA A 60 -23.05 7.11 -4.01
CA ALA A 60 -22.97 6.26 -5.19
C ALA A 60 -24.12 5.25 -5.31
N LYS A 61 -24.67 4.82 -4.16
CA LYS A 61 -25.81 3.88 -4.10
C LYS A 61 -27.17 4.58 -3.92
N LYS A 62 -27.19 5.92 -3.99
CA LYS A 62 -28.44 6.70 -3.86
C LYS A 62 -29.37 6.47 -5.05
N ASP A 63 -30.69 6.38 -4.78
CA ASP A 63 -31.71 6.40 -5.81
C ASP A 63 -31.76 7.77 -6.51
N LEU A 64 -31.62 7.76 -7.81
CA LEU A 64 -31.60 8.94 -8.70
C LEU A 64 -32.92 9.14 -9.47
N GLY A 65 -34.01 8.57 -8.98
CA GLY A 65 -35.32 8.66 -9.62
C GLY A 65 -35.66 7.39 -10.40
N GLY A 66 -35.40 6.24 -9.82
CA GLY A 66 -35.68 4.92 -10.39
C GLY A 66 -34.45 4.22 -10.99
N TYR A 67 -33.28 4.79 -10.87
CA TYR A 67 -32.01 4.15 -11.24
C TYR A 67 -30.92 4.52 -10.23
N HIS A 68 -29.81 3.76 -10.22
CA HIS A 68 -28.69 3.94 -9.31
C HIS A 68 -27.37 3.91 -10.08
N ALA A 69 -26.42 4.75 -9.68
CA ALA A 69 -25.06 4.61 -10.22
C ALA A 69 -24.47 3.25 -9.87
N ILE A 70 -24.72 2.80 -8.63
CA ILE A 70 -24.42 1.43 -8.17
C ILE A 70 -25.71 0.90 -7.53
N ASP A 71 -26.34 -0.08 -8.15
CA ASP A 71 -27.55 -0.73 -7.62
C ASP A 71 -27.18 -1.85 -6.65
N SER A 72 -27.47 -1.67 -5.37
CA SER A 72 -27.16 -2.68 -4.35
C SER A 72 -28.06 -3.91 -4.40
N SER A 73 -29.21 -3.84 -5.07
CA SER A 73 -30.16 -4.94 -5.21
C SER A 73 -29.93 -5.76 -6.47
N LYS A 74 -29.38 -5.11 -7.52
CA LYS A 74 -29.11 -5.68 -8.83
C LYS A 74 -27.81 -5.10 -9.38
N LEU A 75 -26.71 -5.60 -8.89
CA LEU A 75 -25.37 -5.07 -9.19
C LEU A 75 -25.07 -4.96 -10.68
N GLU A 76 -25.56 -5.91 -11.48
CA GLU A 76 -25.44 -5.93 -12.94
C GLU A 76 -26.26 -4.84 -13.64
N GLU A 77 -27.26 -4.26 -13.01
CA GLU A 77 -28.06 -3.13 -13.51
C GLU A 77 -27.51 -1.76 -13.10
N SER A 78 -26.32 -1.71 -12.48
CA SER A 78 -25.67 -0.48 -12.07
C SER A 78 -25.34 0.39 -13.28
N GLU A 79 -25.82 1.64 -13.32
CA GLU A 79 -25.59 2.60 -14.40
C GLU A 79 -24.11 2.83 -14.68
N LEU A 80 -23.27 2.78 -13.65
CA LEU A 80 -21.82 2.88 -13.76
C LEU A 80 -21.26 1.85 -14.75
N LEU A 81 -21.74 0.61 -14.74
CA LEU A 81 -21.26 -0.46 -15.63
C LEU A 81 -21.66 -0.20 -17.09
N PHE A 82 -22.87 0.29 -17.32
CA PHE A 82 -23.34 0.65 -18.66
C PHE A 82 -22.52 1.83 -19.19
N ARG A 83 -22.33 2.89 -18.39
CA ARG A 83 -21.63 4.10 -18.81
C ARG A 83 -20.15 3.90 -19.12
N ILE A 84 -19.44 3.03 -18.39
CA ILE A 84 -18.03 2.73 -18.70
C ILE A 84 -17.85 1.79 -19.90
N ALA A 85 -18.91 1.06 -20.28
CA ALA A 85 -18.91 0.15 -21.43
C ALA A 85 -19.48 0.77 -22.71
N ASP A 86 -20.19 1.89 -22.61
CA ASP A 86 -20.82 2.56 -23.75
C ASP A 86 -19.74 3.13 -24.70
N GLU A 87 -19.91 2.87 -26.01
CA GLU A 87 -19.00 3.38 -27.04
C GLU A 87 -19.45 4.73 -27.61
N ASP A 88 -20.74 5.03 -27.55
CA ASP A 88 -21.31 6.28 -28.09
C ASP A 88 -21.22 7.43 -27.11
N ASP A 89 -21.61 7.19 -25.86
CA ASP A 89 -21.60 8.19 -24.76
C ASP A 89 -20.90 7.63 -23.50
N PRO A 90 -19.57 7.36 -23.61
CA PRO A 90 -18.82 6.71 -22.53
C PRO A 90 -18.56 7.62 -21.33
N MET A 91 -18.31 6.99 -20.20
CA MET A 91 -17.69 7.65 -19.05
C MET A 91 -16.30 7.05 -18.74
N PRO A 92 -15.27 7.88 -18.63
CA PRO A 92 -15.24 9.34 -18.83
C PRO A 92 -15.57 9.74 -20.28
N PRO A 93 -16.07 11.00 -20.49
CA PRO A 93 -16.39 11.51 -21.83
C PRO A 93 -15.19 11.46 -22.79
N LYS A 94 -15.45 11.36 -24.10
CA LYS A 94 -14.40 11.23 -25.15
C LYS A 94 -13.42 12.42 -25.21
N ASP A 95 -13.87 13.60 -24.80
CA ASP A 95 -13.06 14.82 -24.73
C ASP A 95 -12.27 14.97 -23.42
N PHE A 96 -12.46 14.05 -22.44
CA PHE A 96 -11.67 14.01 -21.25
C PHE A 96 -10.33 13.30 -21.50
N ASP A 97 -9.22 13.90 -21.06
CA ASP A 97 -7.86 13.45 -21.34
C ASP A 97 -7.45 12.12 -20.67
N LYS A 98 -8.32 11.56 -19.82
CA LYS A 98 -8.05 10.38 -19.01
C LYS A 98 -9.10 9.27 -19.21
N SER A 99 -9.07 8.62 -20.36
CA SER A 99 -9.93 7.46 -20.64
C SER A 99 -9.59 6.26 -19.73
N LEU A 100 -10.55 5.36 -19.54
CA LEU A 100 -10.33 4.08 -18.85
C LEU A 100 -9.66 3.06 -19.81
N THR A 101 -8.68 2.34 -19.30
CA THR A 101 -8.14 1.15 -19.96
C THR A 101 -9.08 -0.05 -19.74
N GLU A 102 -8.98 -1.08 -20.58
CA GLU A 102 -9.79 -2.30 -20.43
C GLU A 102 -9.57 -3.00 -19.08
N ASN A 103 -8.34 -2.95 -18.54
CA ASN A 103 -8.04 -3.48 -17.22
C ASN A 103 -8.75 -2.68 -16.11
N GLU A 104 -8.81 -1.36 -16.22
CA GLU A 104 -9.52 -0.50 -15.25
C GLU A 104 -11.04 -0.71 -15.33
N LYS A 105 -11.60 -0.88 -16.54
CA LYS A 105 -13.01 -1.23 -16.71
C LYS A 105 -13.33 -2.59 -16.08
N SER A 106 -12.49 -3.61 -16.32
CA SER A 106 -12.65 -4.93 -15.71
C SER A 106 -12.57 -4.86 -14.20
N LEU A 107 -11.61 -4.11 -13.67
CA LEU A 107 -11.44 -3.92 -12.21
C LEU A 107 -12.68 -3.29 -11.57
N ILE A 108 -13.22 -2.21 -12.17
CA ILE A 108 -14.45 -1.56 -11.69
C ILE A 108 -15.64 -2.53 -11.75
N LYS A 109 -15.76 -3.29 -12.85
CA LYS A 109 -16.81 -4.29 -13.01
C LYS A 109 -16.72 -5.37 -11.94
N ASP A 110 -15.54 -5.93 -11.71
CA ASP A 110 -15.33 -6.98 -10.71
C ASP A 110 -15.63 -6.46 -9.30
N TRP A 111 -15.24 -5.21 -9.00
CA TRP A 111 -15.59 -4.56 -7.75
C TRP A 111 -17.11 -4.37 -7.57
N VAL A 112 -17.80 -3.84 -8.58
CA VAL A 112 -19.26 -3.67 -8.52
C VAL A 112 -19.95 -5.01 -8.31
N LEU A 113 -19.60 -6.02 -9.13
CA LEU A 113 -20.24 -7.35 -9.06
C LEU A 113 -19.89 -8.11 -7.78
N SER A 114 -18.81 -7.76 -7.08
CA SER A 114 -18.48 -8.32 -5.76
C SER A 114 -19.17 -7.62 -4.58
N GLY A 115 -20.09 -6.67 -4.85
CA GLY A 115 -20.89 -5.98 -3.85
C GLY A 115 -20.62 -4.50 -3.70
N ALA A 116 -19.66 -3.94 -4.46
CA ALA A 116 -19.27 -2.54 -4.43
C ALA A 116 -19.04 -2.03 -3.00
N GLU A 117 -18.23 -2.79 -2.21
CA GLU A 117 -17.86 -2.39 -0.86
C GLU A 117 -16.87 -1.24 -0.90
N TYR A 118 -17.20 -0.15 -0.24
CA TYR A 118 -16.29 0.97 -0.02
C TYR A 118 -15.43 0.72 1.21
N ALA A 119 -14.19 1.18 1.17
CA ALA A 119 -13.29 1.12 2.31
C ALA A 119 -12.61 2.47 2.53
N GLN A 120 -12.27 2.75 3.77
CA GLN A 120 -11.46 3.91 4.11
C GLN A 120 -10.07 3.80 3.43
N HIS A 121 -9.50 4.95 3.04
CA HIS A 121 -8.16 4.95 2.47
C HIS A 121 -7.18 4.27 3.43
N TRP A 122 -6.36 3.37 2.90
CA TRP A 122 -5.50 2.49 3.69
C TRP A 122 -4.58 3.21 4.69
N SER A 123 -4.14 4.45 4.37
CA SER A 123 -3.29 5.25 5.26
C SER A 123 -3.99 5.71 6.55
N PHE A 124 -5.32 5.67 6.59
CA PHE A 124 -6.11 6.01 7.78
C PHE A 124 -6.61 4.77 8.54
N VAL A 125 -6.35 3.59 7.99
CA VAL A 125 -6.69 2.32 8.66
C VAL A 125 -5.58 1.98 9.65
N PRO A 126 -5.87 1.85 10.96
CA PRO A 126 -4.85 1.46 11.92
C PRO A 126 -4.19 0.13 11.54
N PRO A 127 -2.86 0.01 11.67
CA PRO A 127 -2.19 -1.25 11.40
C PRO A 127 -2.72 -2.35 12.32
N SER A 128 -3.07 -3.49 11.73
CA SER A 128 -3.40 -4.70 12.49
C SER A 128 -2.14 -5.54 12.74
N LYS A 129 -2.10 -6.21 13.90
CA LYS A 129 -1.05 -7.20 14.14
C LYS A 129 -1.26 -8.39 13.19
N LEU A 130 -0.17 -8.90 12.66
CA LEU A 130 -0.20 -10.15 11.89
C LEU A 130 -0.50 -11.30 12.85
N ASP A 131 -1.39 -12.21 12.44
CA ASP A 131 -1.76 -13.41 13.23
C ASP A 131 -0.57 -14.33 13.52
N ALA A 132 0.43 -14.31 12.65
CA ALA A 132 1.68 -15.03 12.82
C ALA A 132 2.86 -14.11 12.52
N VAL A 133 3.53 -13.63 13.56
CA VAL A 133 4.82 -12.95 13.43
C VAL A 133 5.90 -14.02 13.34
N PRO A 134 6.70 -14.06 12.28
CA PRO A 134 7.81 -14.98 12.17
C PRO A 134 8.81 -14.79 13.32
N LYS A 135 9.45 -15.86 13.74
CA LYS A 135 10.56 -15.76 14.70
C LYS A 135 11.71 -14.94 14.09
N GLY A 136 12.28 -14.04 14.85
CA GLY A 136 13.35 -13.14 14.41
C GLY A 136 12.88 -11.72 14.09
N ASN A 137 13.68 -11.00 13.32
CA ASN A 137 13.38 -9.61 12.93
C ASN A 137 12.29 -9.58 11.84
N PRO A 138 11.13 -8.97 12.08
CA PRO A 138 10.05 -8.90 11.08
C PRO A 138 10.47 -8.19 9.78
N ILE A 139 11.34 -7.18 9.87
CA ILE A 139 11.84 -6.44 8.70
C ILE A 139 12.64 -7.38 7.80
N ASP A 140 13.54 -8.16 8.39
CA ASP A 140 14.33 -9.13 7.65
C ASP A 140 13.46 -10.21 7.00
N TYR A 141 12.42 -10.67 7.70
CA TYR A 141 11.48 -11.63 7.13
C TYR A 141 10.81 -11.10 5.87
N PHE A 142 10.25 -9.89 5.89
CA PHE A 142 9.58 -9.34 4.72
C PHE A 142 10.56 -9.01 3.61
N THR A 143 11.75 -8.51 3.95
CA THR A 143 12.81 -8.21 2.99
C THR A 143 13.29 -9.50 2.30
N ASP A 144 13.58 -10.55 3.06
CA ASP A 144 14.01 -11.86 2.53
C ASP A 144 12.94 -12.47 1.62
N LYS A 145 11.67 -12.42 2.05
CA LYS A 145 10.54 -12.88 1.21
C LYS A 145 10.50 -12.17 -0.14
N LYS A 146 10.74 -10.85 -0.15
CA LYS A 146 10.77 -10.07 -1.39
C LYS A 146 11.99 -10.40 -2.23
N LEU A 147 13.18 -10.49 -1.63
CA LEU A 147 14.41 -10.86 -2.32
C LEU A 147 14.28 -12.22 -3.00
N LYS A 148 13.81 -13.23 -2.26
CA LYS A 148 13.59 -14.58 -2.80
C LYS A 148 12.61 -14.61 -3.96
N SER A 149 11.55 -13.80 -3.93
CA SER A 149 10.60 -13.70 -5.04
C SER A 149 11.21 -13.15 -6.33
N GLN A 150 12.37 -12.49 -6.23
CA GLN A 150 13.14 -11.91 -7.34
C GLN A 150 14.42 -12.72 -7.67
N GLY A 151 14.63 -13.88 -7.02
CA GLY A 151 15.83 -14.70 -7.20
C GLY A 151 17.07 -14.17 -6.49
N TYR A 152 16.92 -13.23 -5.55
CA TYR A 152 18.01 -12.66 -4.77
C TYR A 152 18.06 -13.23 -3.35
N LYS A 153 19.18 -12.99 -2.67
CA LYS A 153 19.40 -13.26 -1.25
C LYS A 153 20.07 -12.07 -0.59
N PHE A 154 20.07 -12.02 0.73
CA PHE A 154 20.88 -11.04 1.45
C PHE A 154 22.36 -11.19 1.10
N SER A 155 23.05 -10.06 1.08
CA SER A 155 24.51 -10.03 1.09
C SER A 155 25.02 -10.48 2.45
N GLU A 156 26.32 -10.80 2.50
CA GLU A 156 26.98 -11.01 3.79
C GLU A 156 26.99 -9.72 4.62
N GLU A 157 27.09 -9.85 5.92
CA GLU A 157 27.18 -8.72 6.82
C GLU A 157 28.44 -7.88 6.51
N ALA A 158 28.31 -6.56 6.58
CA ALA A 158 29.42 -5.67 6.32
C ALA A 158 30.44 -5.72 7.46
N GLU A 159 31.70 -5.43 7.13
CA GLU A 159 32.79 -5.27 8.10
C GLU A 159 32.39 -4.30 9.23
N ARG A 160 32.86 -4.55 10.46
CA ARG A 160 32.54 -3.76 11.64
C ARG A 160 32.87 -2.25 11.47
N SER A 161 33.98 -1.93 10.84
CA SER A 161 34.34 -0.55 10.51
C SER A 161 33.31 0.14 9.60
N THR A 162 32.80 -0.59 8.62
CA THR A 162 31.74 -0.13 7.72
C THR A 162 30.42 0.05 8.45
N LEU A 163 30.04 -0.89 9.33
CA LEU A 163 28.84 -0.78 10.16
C LEU A 163 28.91 0.44 11.08
N ALA A 164 30.05 0.63 11.78
CA ALA A 164 30.26 1.78 12.65
C ALA A 164 30.15 3.11 11.89
N ARG A 165 30.79 3.22 10.74
CA ARG A 165 30.71 4.42 9.90
C ARG A 165 29.28 4.71 9.44
N ARG A 166 28.55 3.71 8.97
CA ARG A 166 27.17 3.87 8.51
C ARG A 166 26.25 4.30 9.66
N ALA A 167 26.34 3.63 10.80
CA ALA A 167 25.54 3.94 11.97
C ALA A 167 25.81 5.37 12.47
N SER A 168 27.07 5.77 12.61
CA SER A 168 27.44 7.11 13.08
C SER A 168 26.95 8.20 12.13
N LEU A 169 27.12 8.02 10.82
CA LEU A 169 26.66 9.01 9.84
C LEU A 169 25.12 9.11 9.80
N ILE A 170 24.41 8.00 9.98
CA ILE A 170 22.94 8.00 9.96
C ILE A 170 22.38 8.61 11.24
N LEU A 171 22.94 8.26 12.41
CA LEU A 171 22.41 8.70 13.71
C LEU A 171 22.89 10.08 14.10
N ASN A 172 24.18 10.36 13.92
CA ASN A 172 24.81 11.57 14.46
C ASN A 172 25.26 12.55 13.36
N GLY A 173 25.22 12.14 12.08
CA GLY A 173 25.67 12.98 10.96
C GLY A 173 27.21 13.12 10.86
N LEU A 174 27.95 12.48 11.74
CA LEU A 174 29.40 12.55 11.87
C LEU A 174 30.02 11.15 11.79
N PRO A 175 31.28 11.01 11.34
CA PRO A 175 31.99 9.74 11.44
C PRO A 175 32.21 9.35 12.91
N PRO A 176 32.43 8.05 13.21
CA PRO A 176 32.70 7.62 14.56
C PRO A 176 34.03 8.21 15.07
N GLU A 177 34.10 8.51 16.36
CA GLU A 177 35.34 8.85 17.01
C GLU A 177 36.32 7.68 16.92
N PRO A 178 37.64 7.91 16.68
CA PRO A 178 38.61 6.83 16.51
C PRO A 178 38.62 5.83 17.67
N LYS A 179 38.53 6.35 18.90
CA LYS A 179 38.49 5.51 20.10
C LYS A 179 37.22 4.64 20.17
N GLU A 180 36.06 5.19 19.82
CA GLU A 180 34.80 4.45 19.79
C GLU A 180 34.79 3.39 18.72
N LEU A 181 35.40 3.68 17.57
CA LEU A 181 35.57 2.73 16.48
C LEU A 181 36.44 1.54 16.93
N ASP A 182 37.61 1.83 17.55
CA ASP A 182 38.51 0.80 18.05
C ASP A 182 37.86 -0.06 19.12
N GLU A 183 37.14 0.56 20.07
CA GLU A 183 36.38 -0.16 21.10
C GLU A 183 35.36 -1.12 20.47
N PHE A 184 34.58 -0.67 19.46
CA PHE A 184 33.59 -1.51 18.81
C PHE A 184 34.21 -2.62 17.95
N ILE A 185 35.29 -2.34 17.21
CA ILE A 185 35.96 -3.35 16.38
C ILE A 185 36.49 -4.48 17.25
N ASN A 186 37.07 -4.16 18.42
CA ASN A 186 37.69 -5.11 19.34
C ASN A 186 36.70 -5.75 20.34
N ASP A 187 35.44 -5.29 20.40
CA ASP A 187 34.41 -5.88 21.27
C ASP A 187 33.93 -7.22 20.69
N GLY A 188 34.47 -8.34 21.19
CA GLY A 188 34.10 -9.68 20.77
C GLY A 188 32.82 -10.25 21.37
N GLU A 189 32.18 -9.51 22.28
CA GLU A 189 31.02 -10.01 23.02
C GLU A 189 29.72 -9.90 22.18
N GLU A 190 28.79 -10.80 22.47
CA GLU A 190 27.45 -10.75 21.88
C GLU A 190 26.76 -9.42 22.17
N GLY A 191 26.07 -8.83 21.20
CA GLY A 191 25.40 -7.53 21.34
C GLY A 191 26.34 -6.32 21.23
N ALA A 192 27.58 -6.48 20.77
CA ALA A 192 28.53 -5.37 20.56
C ALA A 192 27.95 -4.24 19.69
N TYR A 193 27.22 -4.59 18.63
CA TYR A 193 26.59 -3.60 17.76
C TYR A 193 25.47 -2.83 18.47
N ASP A 194 24.64 -3.50 19.26
CA ASP A 194 23.55 -2.85 20.02
C ASP A 194 24.10 -1.89 21.08
N ARG A 195 25.23 -2.27 21.73
CA ARG A 195 25.93 -1.35 22.65
C ARG A 195 26.47 -0.13 21.94
N PHE A 196 27.07 -0.31 20.77
CA PHE A 196 27.57 0.79 19.95
C PHE A 196 26.44 1.74 19.51
N ILE A 197 25.32 1.21 19.00
CA ILE A 197 24.11 1.99 18.64
C ILE A 197 23.57 2.74 19.85
N SER A 198 23.45 2.09 21.02
CA SER A 198 22.95 2.72 22.24
C SER A 198 23.85 3.89 22.69
N LYS A 199 25.16 3.77 22.51
CA LYS A 199 26.10 4.84 22.78
C LYS A 199 25.90 6.03 21.87
N LEU A 200 25.72 5.80 20.54
CA LEU A 200 25.44 6.85 19.57
C LEU A 200 24.13 7.59 19.87
N LEU A 201 23.06 6.86 20.20
CA LEU A 201 21.74 7.42 20.53
C LEU A 201 21.77 8.29 21.81
N GLY A 202 22.69 8.02 22.74
CA GLY A 202 22.87 8.78 23.96
C GLY A 202 23.69 10.08 23.79
N ARG A 203 24.23 10.36 22.61
CA ARG A 203 25.08 11.54 22.35
C ARG A 203 24.23 12.78 22.04
N PRO A 204 24.67 13.99 22.42
CA PRO A 204 23.98 15.24 22.07
C PRO A 204 23.83 15.45 20.55
N ASP A 205 24.84 15.11 19.77
CA ASP A 205 24.85 15.24 18.30
C ASP A 205 23.79 14.37 17.61
N TYR A 206 23.28 13.31 18.24
CA TYR A 206 22.09 12.61 17.78
C TYR A 206 20.86 13.53 17.74
N GLY A 207 20.62 14.26 18.84
CA GLY A 207 19.52 15.22 18.91
C GLY A 207 19.67 16.35 17.88
N GLU A 208 20.86 16.91 17.75
CA GLU A 208 21.16 17.96 16.76
C GLU A 208 20.96 17.47 15.33
N HIS A 209 21.44 16.27 15.01
CA HIS A 209 21.29 15.70 13.68
C HIS A 209 19.83 15.42 13.32
N VAL A 210 19.04 14.85 14.23
CA VAL A 210 17.65 14.50 14.03
C VAL A 210 16.75 15.75 14.01
N ALA A 211 17.11 16.81 14.72
CA ALA A 211 16.36 18.07 14.74
C ALA A 211 16.11 18.64 13.34
N ARG A 212 17.02 18.46 12.39
CA ARG A 212 16.85 18.92 11.01
C ARG A 212 15.58 18.38 10.36
N TYR A 213 15.28 17.10 10.57
CA TYR A 213 14.08 16.46 10.01
C TYR A 213 12.79 16.99 10.65
N TRP A 214 12.84 17.29 11.94
CA TRP A 214 11.72 17.93 12.64
C TRP A 214 11.49 19.36 12.18
N LEU A 215 12.58 20.14 12.02
CA LEU A 215 12.50 21.51 11.51
C LEU A 215 11.92 21.54 10.10
N ASP A 216 12.32 20.63 9.21
CA ASP A 216 11.71 20.48 7.88
C ASP A 216 10.22 20.11 7.95
N ALA A 217 9.85 19.19 8.84
CA ALA A 217 8.46 18.76 9.01
C ALA A 217 7.54 19.89 9.50
N VAL A 218 8.03 20.75 10.38
CA VAL A 218 7.27 21.92 10.88
C VAL A 218 7.42 23.16 9.99
N ARG A 219 8.12 23.04 8.85
CA ARG A 219 8.37 24.13 7.91
C ARG A 219 9.11 25.31 8.58
N TYR A 220 10.02 25.02 9.50
CA TYR A 220 10.85 26.04 10.14
C TYR A 220 11.80 26.69 9.14
N GLY A 221 11.95 28.00 9.24
CA GLY A 221 12.92 28.79 8.49
C GLY A 221 13.35 30.00 9.32
N ASP A 222 14.63 30.30 9.32
CA ASP A 222 15.18 31.49 10.01
C ASP A 222 14.86 32.78 9.24
N THR A 223 14.51 32.66 7.97
CA THR A 223 14.23 33.81 7.08
C THR A 223 12.94 33.59 6.29
N HIS A 224 12.41 34.67 5.71
CA HIS A 224 11.25 34.58 4.79
C HIS A 224 11.61 33.97 3.42
N GLY A 225 12.82 33.54 3.20
CA GLY A 225 13.27 32.96 1.93
C GLY A 225 13.38 33.94 0.77
N LEU A 226 13.14 35.23 0.99
CA LEU A 226 13.19 36.31 0.00
C LEU A 226 13.95 37.52 0.58
N HIS A 227 15.17 37.72 0.18
CA HIS A 227 15.98 38.94 0.17
C HIS A 227 16.15 39.79 1.45
N LEU A 228 15.33 39.63 2.47
CA LEU A 228 15.38 40.42 3.69
C LEU A 228 15.38 39.50 4.90
N ASP A 229 16.54 39.30 5.49
CA ASP A 229 16.68 38.81 6.87
C ASP A 229 16.21 39.93 7.78
N ASN A 230 14.95 39.87 8.21
CA ASN A 230 14.47 40.71 9.28
C ASN A 230 15.08 40.18 10.59
N ARG A 231 16.09 40.86 11.08
CA ARG A 231 16.64 40.67 12.42
C ARG A 231 15.72 41.28 13.48
#